data_c6bf332cfd0228871df13d55d901a7b4
#
_entry.id   c6bf332cfd0228871df13d55d901a7b4
#
_cell.length_a   1.000
_cell.length_b   1.000
_cell.length_c   1.000
_cell.angle_alpha   90.00
_cell.angle_beta   90.00
_cell.angle_gamma   90.00
#
_symmetry.space_group_name_H-M   'P 1'
#
loop_
_entity.id
_entity.type
_entity.pdbx_description
1 polymer ?
#
loop_
_entity_poly.entity_id
_entity_poly.type
_entity_poly.pdbx_seq_one_letter_code
_entity_poly.pdbx_strand_id
1 'polypeptide(L)'
;MLPSYYVDTPETREGFVRYLAEVNYMDAQAGEVMQLIEDEGIRDETAFFFTSEQGNALPFAKWTCYDMGLQTAMIVRWPGVTRPASTCSALAEYVDVLPTFIEMAGGTPPDILDGKSFLPLLTGESRTFKTEAYSIQTSKGTINGPDHYGIRSVKSKRYLYIRNLTPEVEFSCAGTKDDDPIWKSWKERARTDRNAAALVSRYLHRPAEELYDRIKDPEQKHNLAGKRKYAKIRKQLSDKLDAWMESQGDKGTQTEMEAIEHQVYSMNKRK
;
A
#
# COMPACT_ATOMS: atom_id res chain seq x y z
N MET A 1 4.74 17.69 12.85
CA MET A 1 4.30 18.41 11.61
C MET A 1 3.48 17.42 10.79
N LEU A 2 2.33 17.81 10.23
CA LEU A 2 1.57 16.95 9.33
C LEU A 2 2.31 16.77 8.00
N PRO A 3 2.23 15.59 7.35
CA PRO A 3 2.62 15.43 5.95
C PRO A 3 1.94 16.45 5.04
N SER A 4 2.63 16.91 4.01
CA SER A 4 2.15 18.02 3.18
C SER A 4 1.04 17.62 2.18
N TYR A 5 0.72 16.34 2.09
CA TYR A 5 -0.42 15.83 1.33
C TYR A 5 -1.73 15.80 2.16
N TYR A 6 -1.70 16.24 3.41
CA TYR A 6 -2.91 16.44 4.22
C TYR A 6 -3.33 17.91 4.24
N VAL A 7 -4.63 18.15 4.28
CA VAL A 7 -5.17 19.46 4.60
C VAL A 7 -5.05 19.69 6.12
N ASP A 8 -4.38 20.77 6.49
CA ASP A 8 -4.15 21.11 7.89
C ASP A 8 -5.41 21.72 8.50
N THR A 9 -6.16 20.89 9.23
CA THR A 9 -7.33 21.27 10.02
C THR A 9 -7.20 20.72 11.44
N PRO A 10 -7.92 21.26 12.43
CA PRO A 10 -7.96 20.69 13.77
C PRO A 10 -8.30 19.20 13.78
N GLU A 11 -9.30 18.80 12.97
CA GLU A 11 -9.78 17.43 12.86
C GLU A 11 -8.70 16.50 12.27
N THR A 12 -7.94 16.97 11.26
CA THR A 12 -6.81 16.22 10.70
C THR A 12 -5.72 16.03 11.73
N ARG A 13 -5.38 17.10 12.47
CA ARG A 13 -4.36 17.03 13.53
C ARG A 13 -4.76 16.05 14.63
N GLU A 14 -6.00 16.11 15.09
CA GLU A 14 -6.52 15.20 16.10
C GLU A 14 -6.53 13.76 15.60
N GLY A 15 -7.02 13.50 14.39
CA GLY A 15 -7.00 12.18 13.77
C GLY A 15 -5.58 11.63 13.62
N PHE A 16 -4.61 12.47 13.26
CA PHE A 16 -3.21 12.06 13.15
C PHE A 16 -2.57 11.79 14.52
N VAL A 17 -2.91 12.56 15.56
CA VAL A 17 -2.47 12.29 16.94
C VAL A 17 -3.01 10.95 17.43
N ARG A 18 -4.29 10.66 17.19
CA ARG A 18 -4.88 9.36 17.54
C ARG A 18 -4.18 8.21 16.80
N TYR A 19 -3.92 8.36 15.52
CA TYR A 19 -3.16 7.38 14.75
C TYR A 19 -1.76 7.12 15.34
N LEU A 20 -1.03 8.17 15.72
CA LEU A 20 0.29 8.02 16.34
C LEU A 20 0.20 7.37 17.73
N ALA A 21 -0.86 7.62 18.51
CA ALA A 21 -1.10 6.96 19.78
C ALA A 21 -1.32 5.45 19.60
N GLU A 22 -2.08 5.03 18.58
CA GLU A 22 -2.25 3.61 18.24
C GLU A 22 -0.93 2.95 17.81
N VAL A 23 -0.11 3.65 17.00
CA VAL A 23 1.22 3.17 16.63
C VAL A 23 2.11 2.96 17.87
N ASN A 24 2.09 3.91 18.80
CA ASN A 24 2.85 3.81 20.05
C ASN A 24 2.36 2.64 20.94
N TYR A 25 1.05 2.43 21.00
CA TYR A 25 0.46 1.31 21.74
C TYR A 25 0.84 -0.05 21.11
N MET A 26 0.76 -0.15 19.79
CA MET A 26 1.18 -1.33 19.04
C MET A 26 2.67 -1.63 19.23
N ASP A 27 3.54 -0.61 19.24
CA ASP A 27 4.98 -0.76 19.48
C ASP A 27 5.26 -1.34 20.88
N ALA A 28 4.54 -0.85 21.90
CA ALA A 28 4.61 -1.40 23.26
C ALA A 28 4.20 -2.88 23.31
N GLN A 29 3.09 -3.24 22.63
CA GLN A 29 2.64 -4.65 22.57
C GLN A 29 3.64 -5.55 21.85
N ALA A 30 4.25 -5.08 20.76
CA ALA A 30 5.33 -5.82 20.10
C ALA A 30 6.53 -6.04 21.02
N GLY A 31 6.87 -5.03 21.84
CA GLY A 31 7.89 -5.14 22.89
C GLY A 31 7.54 -6.17 23.96
N GLU A 32 6.29 -6.22 24.42
CA GLU A 32 5.81 -7.22 25.39
C GLU A 32 5.94 -8.65 24.84
N VAL A 33 5.58 -8.88 23.57
CA VAL A 33 5.76 -10.19 22.92
C VAL A 33 7.24 -10.57 22.85
N MET A 34 8.12 -9.61 22.51
CA MET A 34 9.56 -9.86 22.48
C MET A 34 10.11 -10.18 23.88
N GLN A 35 9.61 -9.51 24.93
CA GLN A 35 9.99 -9.79 26.30
C GLN A 35 9.53 -11.20 26.73
N LEU A 36 8.31 -11.60 26.37
CA LEU A 36 7.82 -12.95 26.66
C LEU A 36 8.73 -14.05 26.06
N ILE A 37 9.22 -13.85 24.82
CA ILE A 37 10.17 -14.77 24.17
C ILE A 37 11.49 -14.86 24.96
N GLU A 38 11.96 -13.74 25.56
CA GLU A 38 13.14 -13.74 26.43
C GLU A 38 12.88 -14.49 27.76
N ASP A 39 11.73 -14.20 28.40
CA ASP A 39 11.36 -14.77 29.71
C ASP A 39 11.15 -16.30 29.62
N GLU A 40 10.62 -16.79 28.50
CA GLU A 40 10.46 -18.23 28.24
C GLU A 40 11.78 -18.91 27.82
N GLY A 41 12.86 -18.17 27.63
CA GLY A 41 14.17 -18.71 27.27
C GLY A 41 14.28 -19.28 25.85
N ILE A 42 13.32 -18.94 24.97
CA ILE A 42 13.26 -19.46 23.59
C ILE A 42 13.79 -18.47 22.53
N ARG A 43 14.46 -17.42 22.98
CA ARG A 43 14.94 -16.34 22.15
C ARG A 43 15.74 -16.81 20.93
N ASP A 44 16.69 -17.70 21.14
CA ASP A 44 17.65 -18.12 20.12
C ASP A 44 17.04 -19.15 19.15
N GLU A 45 15.88 -19.71 19.50
CA GLU A 45 15.11 -20.65 18.69
C GLU A 45 13.91 -19.98 17.98
N THR A 46 13.71 -18.66 18.16
CA THR A 46 12.53 -17.94 17.67
C THR A 46 12.89 -16.89 16.63
N ALA A 47 12.31 -16.99 15.44
CA ALA A 47 12.28 -15.90 14.48
C ALA A 47 11.01 -15.04 14.71
N PHE A 48 11.21 -13.77 15.09
CA PHE A 48 10.13 -12.81 15.30
C PHE A 48 9.95 -11.93 14.06
N PHE A 49 8.73 -11.95 13.49
CA PHE A 49 8.35 -11.12 12.37
C PHE A 49 7.25 -10.15 12.81
N PHE A 50 7.52 -8.87 12.70
CA PHE A 50 6.52 -7.83 12.84
C PHE A 50 6.18 -7.26 11.47
N THR A 51 4.90 -7.20 11.14
CA THR A 51 4.39 -6.54 9.91
C THR A 51 3.20 -5.67 10.26
N SER A 52 3.06 -4.53 9.58
CA SER A 52 1.85 -3.73 9.67
C SER A 52 0.91 -4.04 8.51
N GLU A 53 -0.35 -3.70 8.67
CA GLU A 53 -1.30 -3.60 7.56
C GLU A 53 -0.92 -2.39 6.67
N GLN A 54 -1.69 -2.11 5.62
CA GLN A 54 -1.51 -0.95 4.75
C GLN A 54 -1.61 0.38 5.53
N GLY A 55 -1.43 1.53 4.84
CA GLY A 55 -1.44 2.86 5.44
C GLY A 55 -2.67 3.21 6.27
N ASN A 56 -2.62 4.33 6.99
CA ASN A 56 -3.70 4.80 7.85
C ASN A 56 -4.99 5.11 7.07
N ALA A 57 -6.10 5.35 7.78
CA ALA A 57 -7.42 5.60 7.18
C ALA A 57 -7.63 7.05 6.68
N LEU A 58 -6.60 7.92 6.75
CA LEU A 58 -6.70 9.29 6.25
C LEU A 58 -6.65 9.33 4.72
N PRO A 59 -7.17 10.39 4.08
CA PRO A 59 -7.11 10.52 2.63
C PRO A 59 -5.68 10.38 2.07
N PHE A 60 -5.55 9.84 0.86
CA PHE A 60 -4.31 9.48 0.17
C PHE A 60 -3.56 8.25 0.72
N ALA A 61 -3.98 7.65 1.83
CA ALA A 61 -3.37 6.45 2.38
C ALA A 61 -4.20 5.21 2.06
N LYS A 62 -4.81 4.55 3.02
CA LYS A 62 -5.59 3.31 2.83
C LYS A 62 -6.58 3.42 1.66
N TRP A 63 -6.81 2.32 0.95
CA TRP A 63 -7.61 2.21 -0.29
C TRP A 63 -7.06 2.94 -1.51
N THR A 64 -5.78 3.33 -1.50
CA THR A 64 -5.11 3.90 -2.67
C THR A 64 -3.90 3.07 -3.07
N CYS A 65 -3.40 3.26 -4.29
CA CYS A 65 -2.16 2.67 -4.75
C CYS A 65 -0.96 3.64 -4.65
N TYR A 66 -1.05 4.68 -3.84
CA TYR A 66 0.11 5.49 -3.44
C TYR A 66 0.98 4.75 -2.42
N ASP A 67 2.25 5.12 -2.29
CA ASP A 67 3.13 4.54 -1.26
C ASP A 67 2.53 4.69 0.15
N MET A 68 1.87 5.80 0.45
CA MET A 68 1.20 6.03 1.72
C MET A 68 0.07 5.02 2.02
N GLY A 69 -0.50 4.42 0.98
CA GLY A 69 -1.54 3.40 1.09
C GLY A 69 -1.02 1.97 1.06
N LEU A 70 0.17 1.76 0.47
CA LEU A 70 0.70 0.42 0.18
C LEU A 70 1.93 0.04 0.99
N GLN A 71 2.75 1.02 1.39
CA GLN A 71 3.97 0.73 2.11
C GLN A 71 3.65 0.32 3.54
N THR A 72 4.10 -0.87 3.90
CA THR A 72 3.94 -1.46 5.22
C THR A 72 5.28 -1.57 5.93
N ALA A 73 5.26 -1.66 7.25
CA ALA A 73 6.44 -2.00 8.02
C ALA A 73 6.71 -3.50 7.93
N MET A 74 7.99 -3.87 7.90
CA MET A 74 8.45 -5.24 8.12
C MET A 74 9.72 -5.18 8.96
N ILE A 75 9.69 -5.80 10.13
CA ILE A 75 10.83 -5.93 11.04
C ILE A 75 11.03 -7.41 11.30
N VAL A 76 12.26 -7.89 11.15
CA VAL A 76 12.62 -9.28 11.40
C VAL A 76 13.73 -9.35 12.41
N ARG A 77 13.51 -10.08 13.50
CA ARG A 77 14.53 -10.48 14.45
C ARG A 77 14.67 -12.00 14.40
N TRP A 78 15.80 -12.46 13.93
CA TRP A 78 16.13 -13.88 13.86
C TRP A 78 17.57 -14.07 14.35
N PRO A 79 17.75 -14.39 15.65
CA PRO A 79 19.07 -14.53 16.25
C PRO A 79 19.98 -15.50 15.49
N GLY A 80 21.25 -15.15 15.32
CA GLY A 80 22.21 -15.94 14.57
C GLY A 80 22.09 -15.86 13.03
N VAL A 81 20.99 -15.31 12.50
CA VAL A 81 20.72 -15.22 11.04
C VAL A 81 20.67 -13.77 10.57
N THR A 82 19.74 -12.97 11.10
CA THR A 82 19.65 -11.56 10.69
C THR A 82 20.68 -10.70 11.39
N ARG A 83 21.32 -9.80 10.63
CA ARG A 83 22.28 -8.84 11.20
C ARG A 83 21.53 -7.79 12.02
N PRO A 84 21.88 -7.59 13.33
CA PRO A 84 21.27 -6.56 14.17
C PRO A 84 21.42 -5.16 13.57
N ALA A 85 20.44 -4.29 13.80
CA ALA A 85 20.40 -2.89 13.38
C ALA A 85 20.67 -2.67 11.87
N SER A 86 20.40 -3.69 11.03
CA SER A 86 20.52 -3.57 9.59
C SER A 86 19.20 -3.13 8.94
N THR A 87 19.31 -2.53 7.75
CA THR A 87 18.16 -2.19 6.91
C THR A 87 18.33 -2.73 5.51
N CYS A 88 17.22 -3.11 4.88
CA CYS A 88 17.19 -3.55 3.50
C CYS A 88 16.17 -2.72 2.72
N SER A 89 16.55 -2.18 1.55
CA SER A 89 15.70 -1.40 0.66
C SER A 89 15.21 -2.19 -0.56
N ALA A 90 15.34 -3.52 -0.55
CA ALA A 90 14.79 -4.37 -1.59
C ALA A 90 13.26 -4.31 -1.58
N LEU A 91 12.66 -4.45 -2.77
CA LEU A 91 11.20 -4.56 -2.88
C LEU A 91 10.80 -5.98 -2.50
N ALA A 92 9.92 -6.10 -1.49
CA ALA A 92 9.27 -7.35 -1.10
C ALA A 92 7.77 -7.08 -0.93
N GLU A 93 6.97 -8.11 -1.09
CA GLU A 93 5.50 -8.05 -1.01
C GLU A 93 5.01 -9.13 -0.04
N TYR A 94 3.81 -9.02 0.50
CA TYR A 94 3.28 -10.01 1.44
C TYR A 94 3.08 -11.41 0.83
N VAL A 95 2.90 -11.50 -0.48
CA VAL A 95 2.89 -12.80 -1.18
C VAL A 95 4.21 -13.57 -1.05
N ASP A 96 5.30 -12.87 -0.71
CA ASP A 96 6.64 -13.45 -0.54
C ASP A 96 6.87 -14.05 0.86
N VAL A 97 5.97 -13.77 1.82
CA VAL A 97 6.13 -14.23 3.21
C VAL A 97 5.98 -15.74 3.31
N LEU A 98 4.92 -16.31 2.72
CA LEU A 98 4.68 -17.74 2.78
C LEU A 98 5.83 -18.58 2.18
N PRO A 99 6.30 -18.30 0.94
CA PRO A 99 7.46 -19.04 0.41
C PRO A 99 8.71 -18.86 1.27
N THR A 100 8.91 -17.69 1.90
CA THR A 100 10.04 -17.48 2.82
C THR A 100 9.93 -18.38 4.05
N PHE A 101 8.75 -18.51 4.67
CA PHE A 101 8.54 -19.36 5.84
C PHE A 101 8.71 -20.85 5.50
N ILE A 102 8.29 -21.27 4.30
CA ILE A 102 8.50 -22.64 3.84
C ILE A 102 10.00 -22.94 3.75
N GLU A 103 10.81 -22.06 3.14
CA GLU A 103 12.27 -22.25 3.08
C GLU A 103 12.94 -22.17 4.46
N MET A 104 12.51 -21.26 5.34
CA MET A 104 13.00 -21.19 6.72
C MET A 104 12.78 -22.50 7.48
N ALA A 105 11.69 -23.20 7.18
CA ALA A 105 11.39 -24.51 7.75
C ALA A 105 12.12 -25.68 7.03
N GLY A 106 13.00 -25.41 6.08
CA GLY A 106 13.72 -26.42 5.30
C GLY A 106 12.89 -27.06 4.17
N GLY A 107 11.74 -26.51 3.86
CA GLY A 107 10.87 -26.96 2.76
C GLY A 107 11.20 -26.30 1.43
N THR A 108 10.53 -26.75 0.36
CA THR A 108 10.60 -26.14 -0.98
C THR A 108 9.25 -25.50 -1.30
N PRO A 109 9.20 -24.17 -1.56
CA PRO A 109 7.96 -23.50 -1.95
C PRO A 109 7.41 -24.11 -3.24
N PRO A 110 6.10 -24.43 -3.30
CA PRO A 110 5.49 -24.93 -4.52
C PRO A 110 5.38 -23.85 -5.60
N ASP A 111 5.50 -24.25 -6.87
CA ASP A 111 5.50 -23.36 -8.06
C ASP A 111 4.17 -22.60 -8.26
N ILE A 112 3.10 -23.01 -7.59
CA ILE A 112 1.79 -22.35 -7.68
C ILE A 112 1.72 -21.02 -6.91
N LEU A 113 2.72 -20.70 -6.08
CA LEU A 113 2.77 -19.45 -5.32
C LEU A 113 3.20 -18.29 -6.20
N ASP A 114 2.48 -17.19 -6.17
CA ASP A 114 2.84 -15.94 -6.86
C ASP A 114 4.09 -15.28 -6.27
N GLY A 115 4.32 -15.48 -4.97
CA GLY A 115 5.48 -14.96 -4.25
C GLY A 115 6.75 -15.77 -4.43
N LYS A 116 7.86 -15.16 -4.05
CA LYS A 116 9.18 -15.80 -3.99
C LYS A 116 9.77 -15.61 -2.61
N SER A 117 10.60 -16.54 -2.17
CA SER A 117 11.29 -16.39 -0.90
C SER A 117 12.29 -15.24 -0.91
N PHE A 118 12.25 -14.41 0.12
CA PHE A 118 13.26 -13.40 0.41
C PHE A 118 14.25 -13.86 1.49
N LEU A 119 14.35 -15.14 1.78
CA LEU A 119 15.32 -15.69 2.72
C LEU A 119 16.75 -15.19 2.47
N PRO A 120 17.25 -15.09 1.20
CA PRO A 120 18.58 -14.52 0.93
C PRO A 120 18.78 -13.07 1.39
N LEU A 121 17.70 -12.28 1.55
CA LEU A 121 17.80 -10.95 2.15
C LEU A 121 17.99 -11.03 3.67
N LEU A 122 17.37 -12.00 4.32
CA LEU A 122 17.46 -12.21 5.78
C LEU A 122 18.82 -12.76 6.20
N THR A 123 19.37 -13.69 5.42
CA THR A 123 20.70 -14.28 5.65
C THR A 123 21.85 -13.34 5.26
N GLY A 124 21.54 -12.28 4.49
CA GLY A 124 22.55 -11.35 3.98
C GLY A 124 23.27 -11.81 2.73
N GLU A 125 22.88 -12.94 2.13
CA GLU A 125 23.42 -13.46 0.87
C GLU A 125 23.10 -12.55 -0.32
N SER A 126 21.98 -11.81 -0.24
CA SER A 126 21.58 -10.83 -1.25
C SER A 126 21.18 -9.52 -0.62
N ARG A 127 21.28 -8.44 -1.39
CA ARG A 127 20.72 -7.11 -1.09
C ARG A 127 19.70 -6.65 -2.13
N THR A 128 19.43 -7.50 -3.10
CA THR A 128 18.46 -7.25 -4.18
C THR A 128 17.48 -8.41 -4.24
N PHE A 129 16.27 -8.12 -4.65
CA PHE A 129 15.22 -9.11 -4.77
C PHE A 129 14.37 -8.83 -6.03
N LYS A 130 13.20 -8.28 -5.88
CA LYS A 130 12.35 -7.90 -7.02
C LYS A 130 12.76 -6.55 -7.59
N THR A 131 12.59 -6.38 -8.89
CA THR A 131 12.75 -5.10 -9.58
C THR A 131 11.46 -4.30 -9.61
N GLU A 132 10.33 -4.97 -9.57
CA GLU A 132 8.98 -4.40 -9.51
C GLU A 132 8.14 -5.06 -8.41
N ALA A 133 7.17 -4.29 -7.89
CA ALA A 133 6.06 -4.75 -7.08
C ALA A 133 4.74 -4.24 -7.68
N TYR A 134 3.69 -5.04 -7.60
CA TYR A 134 2.39 -4.73 -8.20
C TYR A 134 1.32 -4.61 -7.14
N SER A 135 0.32 -3.77 -7.41
CA SER A 135 -0.76 -3.58 -6.44
C SER A 135 -2.08 -3.29 -7.15
N ILE A 136 -3.14 -3.70 -6.51
CA ILE A 136 -4.50 -3.48 -6.98
C ILE A 136 -5.35 -2.86 -5.87
N GLN A 137 -6.31 -2.05 -6.28
CA GLN A 137 -7.45 -1.62 -5.48
C GLN A 137 -8.71 -1.94 -6.27
N THR A 138 -9.57 -2.73 -5.69
CA THR A 138 -10.91 -3.05 -6.20
C THR A 138 -11.94 -2.33 -5.34
N SER A 139 -12.88 -1.63 -5.96
CA SER A 139 -13.97 -0.96 -5.24
C SER A 139 -15.33 -1.65 -5.39
N LYS A 140 -15.54 -2.39 -6.47
CA LYS A 140 -16.79 -3.10 -6.70
C LYS A 140 -17.08 -4.09 -5.58
N GLY A 141 -18.20 -3.92 -4.92
CA GLY A 141 -18.58 -4.75 -3.76
C GLY A 141 -17.90 -4.39 -2.45
N THR A 142 -17.05 -3.37 -2.39
CA THR A 142 -16.51 -2.84 -1.14
C THR A 142 -17.52 -1.90 -0.47
N ILE A 143 -17.52 -1.91 0.87
CA ILE A 143 -18.40 -1.02 1.65
C ILE A 143 -17.96 0.43 1.44
N ASN A 144 -18.93 1.29 1.04
CA ASN A 144 -18.76 2.73 0.89
C ASN A 144 -17.70 3.19 -0.14
N GLY A 145 -17.32 2.32 -1.05
CA GLY A 145 -16.58 2.71 -2.25
C GLY A 145 -17.53 3.11 -3.39
N PRO A 146 -17.05 3.75 -4.46
CA PRO A 146 -17.82 3.90 -5.68
C PRO A 146 -18.11 2.52 -6.27
N ASP A 147 -19.15 2.43 -7.08
CA ASP A 147 -19.60 1.16 -7.64
C ASP A 147 -18.51 0.43 -8.45
N HIS A 148 -17.61 1.21 -9.05
CA HIS A 148 -16.51 0.68 -9.87
C HIS A 148 -15.39 1.72 -10.01
N TYR A 149 -14.43 1.65 -9.12
CA TYR A 149 -13.22 2.46 -9.23
C TYR A 149 -12.00 1.57 -9.00
N GLY A 150 -11.62 0.83 -10.02
CA GLY A 150 -10.45 -0.03 -9.95
C GLY A 150 -9.16 0.76 -10.15
N ILE A 151 -8.14 0.45 -9.38
CA ILE A 151 -6.80 1.01 -9.53
C ILE A 151 -5.81 -0.14 -9.68
N ARG A 152 -4.86 0.00 -10.60
CA ARG A 152 -3.74 -0.91 -10.78
C ARG A 152 -2.44 -0.12 -10.72
N SER A 153 -1.41 -0.70 -10.15
CA SER A 153 -0.12 -0.02 -10.09
C SER A 153 1.06 -0.96 -10.22
N VAL A 154 2.17 -0.40 -10.70
CA VAL A 154 3.48 -1.03 -10.67
C VAL A 154 4.49 -0.07 -10.08
N LYS A 155 5.27 -0.57 -9.14
CA LYS A 155 6.30 0.16 -8.42
C LYS A 155 7.66 -0.45 -8.71
N SER A 156 8.60 0.38 -9.17
CA SER A 156 10.03 0.07 -9.18
C SER A 156 10.73 0.76 -7.99
N LYS A 157 12.02 0.52 -7.82
CA LYS A 157 12.81 1.21 -6.78
C LYS A 157 12.66 2.73 -6.83
N ARG A 158 12.52 3.31 -8.03
CA ARG A 158 12.47 4.77 -8.21
C ARG A 158 11.12 5.31 -8.60
N TYR A 159 10.35 4.63 -9.42
CA TYR A 159 9.13 5.15 -9.99
C TYR A 159 7.92 4.32 -9.54
N LEU A 160 6.81 5.01 -9.32
CA LEU A 160 5.49 4.45 -9.17
C LEU A 160 4.63 4.89 -10.35
N TYR A 161 4.03 3.93 -11.05
CA TYR A 161 3.03 4.15 -12.08
C TYR A 161 1.69 3.62 -11.61
N ILE A 162 0.66 4.43 -11.73
CA ILE A 162 -0.72 4.10 -11.33
C ILE A 162 -1.62 4.27 -12.55
N ARG A 163 -2.52 3.32 -12.73
CA ARG A 163 -3.61 3.36 -13.72
C ARG A 163 -4.94 3.35 -12.99
N ASN A 164 -5.74 4.40 -13.18
CA ASN A 164 -7.11 4.48 -12.72
C ASN A 164 -8.02 4.00 -13.85
N LEU A 165 -8.84 2.96 -13.60
CA LEU A 165 -9.60 2.28 -14.66
C LEU A 165 -10.85 3.06 -15.08
N THR A 166 -11.38 3.91 -14.21
CA THR A 166 -12.58 4.74 -14.46
C THR A 166 -12.33 6.17 -14.00
N PRO A 167 -11.41 6.90 -14.65
CA PRO A 167 -10.98 8.24 -14.22
C PRO A 167 -12.08 9.32 -14.32
N GLU A 168 -13.16 9.03 -15.02
CA GLU A 168 -14.34 9.89 -15.13
C GLU A 168 -15.25 9.86 -13.89
N VAL A 169 -15.05 8.89 -12.99
CA VAL A 169 -15.80 8.75 -11.74
C VAL A 169 -15.01 9.41 -10.60
N GLU A 170 -15.71 10.10 -9.71
CA GLU A 170 -15.08 10.61 -8.49
C GLU A 170 -14.66 9.46 -7.58
N PHE A 171 -13.40 9.50 -7.13
CA PHE A 171 -12.90 8.53 -6.18
C PHE A 171 -13.47 8.79 -4.79
N SER A 172 -13.93 7.75 -4.14
CA SER A 172 -14.32 7.76 -2.72
C SER A 172 -13.94 6.45 -2.05
N CYS A 173 -13.90 6.45 -0.73
CA CYS A 173 -13.66 5.25 0.08
C CYS A 173 -14.30 5.41 1.47
N ALA A 174 -14.17 4.38 2.31
CA ALA A 174 -14.74 4.42 3.65
C ALA A 174 -14.22 5.58 4.53
N GLY A 175 -13.00 6.08 4.29
CA GLY A 175 -12.40 7.21 5.01
C GLY A 175 -12.78 8.59 4.44
N THR A 176 -13.62 8.66 3.41
CA THR A 176 -14.04 9.93 2.77
C THR A 176 -15.54 10.02 2.59
N LYS A 177 -16.27 9.47 3.55
CA LYS A 177 -17.72 9.66 3.62
C LYS A 177 -18.06 11.11 3.96
N ASP A 178 -19.25 11.53 3.54
CA ASP A 178 -19.74 12.90 3.79
C ASP A 178 -19.90 13.25 5.27
N ASP A 179 -20.11 12.25 6.12
CA ASP A 179 -20.23 12.39 7.58
C ASP A 179 -18.88 12.23 8.31
N ASP A 180 -17.80 11.84 7.64
CA ASP A 180 -16.48 11.78 8.25
C ASP A 180 -15.98 13.18 8.63
N PRO A 181 -15.64 13.43 9.92
CA PRO A 181 -15.27 14.77 10.39
C PRO A 181 -14.01 15.33 9.69
N ILE A 182 -13.02 14.51 9.39
CA ILE A 182 -11.77 14.92 8.74
C ILE A 182 -12.08 15.31 7.30
N TRP A 183 -12.76 14.44 6.55
CA TRP A 183 -13.12 14.72 5.16
C TRP A 183 -14.02 15.93 5.01
N LYS A 184 -14.98 16.10 5.92
CA LYS A 184 -15.83 17.29 5.98
C LYS A 184 -15.03 18.57 6.20
N SER A 185 -14.09 18.55 7.14
CA SER A 185 -13.21 19.70 7.42
C SER A 185 -12.34 20.07 6.20
N TRP A 186 -11.87 19.06 5.42
CA TRP A 186 -11.13 19.29 4.18
C TRP A 186 -11.99 20.01 3.13
N LYS A 187 -13.22 19.54 2.93
CA LYS A 187 -14.17 20.17 1.98
C LYS A 187 -14.54 21.60 2.39
N GLU A 188 -14.71 21.85 3.67
CA GLU A 188 -14.97 23.19 4.20
C GLU A 188 -13.77 24.12 4.00
N ARG A 189 -12.56 23.64 4.34
CA ARG A 189 -11.33 24.41 4.15
C ARG A 189 -11.07 24.71 2.68
N ALA A 190 -11.37 23.79 1.79
CA ALA A 190 -11.21 23.95 0.34
C ALA A 190 -12.03 25.13 -0.26
N ARG A 191 -13.06 25.61 0.43
CA ARG A 191 -13.86 26.77 -0.03
C ARG A 191 -13.09 28.08 0.01
N THR A 192 -12.08 28.18 0.88
CA THR A 192 -11.34 29.42 1.14
C THR A 192 -9.83 29.30 0.98
N ASP A 193 -9.32 28.07 0.89
CA ASP A 193 -7.89 27.79 0.79
C ASP A 193 -7.57 27.05 -0.51
N ARG A 194 -6.76 27.65 -1.38
CA ARG A 194 -6.41 27.10 -2.70
C ARG A 194 -5.63 25.79 -2.60
N ASN A 195 -4.77 25.61 -1.59
CA ASN A 195 -4.02 24.38 -1.42
C ASN A 195 -4.93 23.25 -0.98
N ALA A 196 -5.83 23.51 -0.04
CA ALA A 196 -6.84 22.55 0.36
C ALA A 196 -7.75 22.16 -0.82
N ALA A 197 -8.21 23.14 -1.62
CA ALA A 197 -8.99 22.87 -2.82
C ALA A 197 -8.25 21.99 -3.83
N ALA A 198 -6.95 22.23 -4.04
CA ALA A 198 -6.12 21.41 -4.93
C ALA A 198 -5.97 19.97 -4.40
N LEU A 199 -5.79 19.77 -3.09
CA LEU A 199 -5.70 18.44 -2.49
C LEU A 199 -7.02 17.68 -2.56
N VAL A 200 -8.14 18.32 -2.25
CA VAL A 200 -9.48 17.72 -2.34
C VAL A 200 -9.79 17.34 -3.80
N SER A 201 -9.55 18.25 -4.74
CA SER A 201 -9.76 17.98 -6.18
C SER A 201 -8.88 16.84 -6.67
N ARG A 202 -7.59 16.81 -6.30
CA ARG A 202 -6.67 15.73 -6.67
C ARG A 202 -7.09 14.39 -6.09
N TYR A 203 -7.70 14.37 -4.91
CA TYR A 203 -8.18 13.14 -4.29
C TYR A 203 -9.40 12.58 -5.02
N LEU A 204 -10.36 13.44 -5.34
CA LEU A 204 -11.62 13.05 -5.99
C LEU A 204 -11.44 12.75 -7.48
N HIS A 205 -10.69 13.59 -8.19
CA HIS A 205 -10.57 13.56 -9.65
C HIS A 205 -9.17 13.10 -10.06
N ARG A 206 -9.01 11.80 -10.20
CA ARG A 206 -7.72 11.20 -10.57
C ARG A 206 -7.63 11.05 -12.09
N PRO A 207 -6.48 11.40 -12.70
CA PRO A 207 -6.28 11.15 -14.13
C PRO A 207 -6.16 9.66 -14.41
N ALA A 208 -6.37 9.26 -15.66
CA ALA A 208 -6.23 7.86 -16.11
C ALA A 208 -4.86 7.27 -15.77
N GLU A 209 -3.80 8.09 -15.87
CA GLU A 209 -2.43 7.66 -15.59
C GLU A 209 -1.74 8.62 -14.62
N GLU A 210 -1.02 8.05 -13.68
CA GLU A 210 -0.16 8.79 -12.76
C GLU A 210 1.24 8.18 -12.76
N LEU A 211 2.26 9.03 -12.71
CA LEU A 211 3.67 8.63 -12.61
C LEU A 211 4.39 9.51 -11.60
N TYR A 212 5.09 8.91 -10.65
CA TYR A 212 5.80 9.60 -9.59
C TYR A 212 7.27 9.15 -9.49
N ASP A 213 8.19 10.08 -9.28
CA ASP A 213 9.58 9.81 -8.93
C ASP A 213 9.69 9.74 -7.40
N ARG A 214 9.60 8.56 -6.83
CA ARG A 214 9.56 8.30 -5.39
C ARG A 214 10.78 8.82 -4.61
N ILE A 215 11.88 9.03 -5.30
CA ILE A 215 13.11 9.58 -4.68
C ILE A 215 13.06 11.11 -4.60
N LYS A 216 12.55 11.76 -5.66
CA LYS A 216 12.50 13.23 -5.74
C LYS A 216 11.20 13.81 -5.18
N ASP A 217 10.16 13.01 -5.17
CA ASP A 217 8.82 13.36 -4.73
C ASP A 217 8.25 12.20 -3.88
N PRO A 218 8.81 11.96 -2.67
CA PRO A 218 8.39 10.85 -1.81
C PRO A 218 6.93 10.96 -1.37
N GLU A 219 6.35 12.15 -1.37
CA GLU A 219 4.94 12.38 -1.07
C GLU A 219 4.02 12.28 -2.30
N GLN A 220 4.58 11.98 -3.49
CA GLN A 220 3.83 11.70 -4.72
C GLN A 220 2.83 12.82 -5.09
N LYS A 221 3.29 14.06 -5.00
CA LYS A 221 2.48 15.27 -5.23
C LYS A 221 2.44 15.71 -6.68
N HIS A 222 3.46 15.36 -7.46
CA HIS A 222 3.69 15.88 -8.80
C HIS A 222 3.59 14.78 -9.84
N ASN A 223 2.40 14.63 -10.44
CA ASN A 223 2.20 13.67 -11.52
C ASN A 223 3.08 14.03 -12.75
N LEU A 224 3.90 13.08 -13.17
CA LEU A 224 4.85 13.20 -14.28
C LEU A 224 4.32 12.55 -15.57
N ALA A 225 3.17 11.87 -15.55
CA ALA A 225 2.66 11.07 -16.68
C ALA A 225 2.49 11.91 -17.96
N GLY A 226 2.05 13.16 -17.86
CA GLY A 226 1.89 14.07 -19.01
C GLY A 226 3.18 14.73 -19.49
N LYS A 227 4.33 14.53 -18.83
CA LYS A 227 5.58 15.21 -19.19
C LYS A 227 6.37 14.41 -20.23
N ARG A 228 6.62 14.99 -21.40
CA ARG A 228 7.31 14.34 -22.55
C ARG A 228 8.62 13.64 -22.16
N LYS A 229 9.44 14.24 -21.27
CA LYS A 229 10.72 13.66 -20.84
C LYS A 229 10.58 12.33 -20.08
N TYR A 230 9.39 12.01 -19.56
CA TYR A 230 9.10 10.77 -18.85
C TYR A 230 8.29 9.77 -19.69
N ALA A 231 7.98 10.08 -20.96
CA ALA A 231 7.17 9.21 -21.82
C ALA A 231 7.72 7.79 -21.96
N LYS A 232 9.07 7.66 -22.04
CA LYS A 232 9.72 6.34 -22.16
C LYS A 232 9.52 5.51 -20.88
N ILE A 233 9.77 6.09 -19.69
CA ILE A 233 9.61 5.35 -18.43
C ILE A 233 8.15 5.04 -18.14
N ARG A 234 7.23 5.98 -18.44
CA ARG A 234 5.79 5.74 -18.34
C ARG A 234 5.39 4.53 -19.18
N LYS A 235 5.79 4.50 -20.48
CA LYS A 235 5.49 3.37 -21.35
C LYS A 235 6.05 2.06 -20.85
N GLN A 236 7.30 2.04 -20.39
CA GLN A 236 7.93 0.83 -19.85
C GLN A 236 7.17 0.27 -18.63
N LEU A 237 6.74 1.13 -17.72
CA LEU A 237 5.98 0.70 -16.54
C LEU A 237 4.54 0.30 -16.92
N SER A 238 3.91 1.01 -17.86
CA SER A 238 2.61 0.62 -18.39
C SER A 238 2.66 -0.77 -19.03
N ASP A 239 3.66 -1.04 -19.89
CA ASP A 239 3.82 -2.35 -20.55
C ASP A 239 4.05 -3.48 -19.52
N LYS A 240 4.81 -3.21 -18.45
CA LYS A 240 5.02 -4.17 -17.36
C LYS A 240 3.74 -4.44 -16.58
N LEU A 241 2.95 -3.40 -16.32
CA LEU A 241 1.65 -3.54 -15.67
C LEU A 241 0.69 -4.36 -16.55
N ASP A 242 0.66 -4.11 -17.85
CA ASP A 242 -0.18 -4.88 -18.79
C ASP A 242 0.20 -6.36 -18.78
N ALA A 243 1.50 -6.67 -18.86
CA ALA A 243 1.98 -8.05 -18.84
C ALA A 243 1.65 -8.76 -17.52
N TRP A 244 1.74 -8.04 -16.38
CA TRP A 244 1.36 -8.59 -15.10
C TRP A 244 -0.15 -8.82 -15.00
N MET A 245 -0.97 -7.85 -15.41
CA MET A 245 -2.43 -8.00 -15.44
C MET A 245 -2.85 -9.20 -16.30
N GLU A 246 -2.23 -9.37 -17.48
CA GLU A 246 -2.48 -10.52 -18.36
C GLU A 246 -2.13 -11.84 -17.65
N SER A 247 -0.97 -11.90 -16.97
CA SER A 247 -0.54 -13.10 -16.23
C SER A 247 -1.48 -13.48 -15.08
N GLN A 248 -2.18 -12.49 -14.52
CA GLN A 248 -3.17 -12.67 -13.45
C GLN A 248 -4.61 -12.86 -13.97
N GLY A 249 -4.82 -12.86 -15.30
CA GLY A 249 -6.15 -12.90 -15.90
C GLY A 249 -6.98 -11.62 -15.65
N ASP A 250 -6.33 -10.52 -15.23
CA ASP A 250 -7.00 -9.24 -14.98
C ASP A 250 -7.26 -8.48 -16.27
N LYS A 251 -8.52 -8.36 -16.62
CA LYS A 251 -9.03 -7.65 -17.82
C LYS A 251 -9.38 -6.18 -17.53
N GLY A 252 -8.83 -5.62 -16.45
CA GLY A 252 -9.05 -4.23 -16.06
C GLY A 252 -10.50 -3.96 -15.66
N THR A 253 -11.17 -3.04 -16.35
CA THR A 253 -12.55 -2.64 -16.03
C THR A 253 -13.52 -3.82 -16.03
N GLN A 254 -13.36 -4.79 -16.92
CA GLN A 254 -14.20 -5.99 -16.93
C GLN A 254 -14.05 -6.78 -15.64
N THR A 255 -12.82 -7.10 -15.22
CA THR A 255 -12.54 -7.81 -13.97
C THR A 255 -13.08 -7.03 -12.77
N GLU A 256 -12.94 -5.69 -12.77
CA GLU A 256 -13.47 -4.83 -11.72
C GLU A 256 -14.99 -4.93 -11.61
N MET A 257 -15.71 -4.90 -12.74
CA MET A 257 -17.18 -4.98 -12.75
C MET A 257 -17.69 -6.37 -12.31
N GLU A 258 -16.96 -7.42 -12.63
CA GLU A 258 -17.29 -8.81 -12.28
C GLU A 258 -16.86 -9.19 -10.86
N ALA A 259 -16.16 -8.31 -10.12
CA ALA A 259 -15.56 -8.63 -8.81
C ALA A 259 -16.57 -9.17 -7.78
N ILE A 260 -17.83 -8.73 -7.82
CA ILE A 260 -18.89 -9.25 -6.92
C ILE A 260 -19.18 -10.74 -7.18
N GLU A 261 -19.06 -11.20 -8.42
CA GLU A 261 -19.38 -12.58 -8.78
C GLU A 261 -18.36 -13.56 -8.19
N HIS A 262 -17.15 -13.09 -7.92
CA HIS A 262 -16.07 -13.86 -7.33
C HIS A 262 -16.01 -13.77 -5.79
N GLN A 263 -16.92 -13.02 -5.15
CA GLN A 263 -16.99 -12.95 -3.70
C GLN A 263 -17.70 -14.16 -3.11
N VAL A 264 -17.06 -14.88 -2.21
CA VAL A 264 -17.61 -16.07 -1.51
C VAL A 264 -18.88 -15.71 -0.70
N TYR A 265 -18.93 -14.48 -0.18
CA TYR A 265 -20.08 -13.92 0.55
C TYR A 265 -20.48 -12.59 -0.08
N SER A 266 -21.43 -12.61 -1.02
CA SER A 266 -21.98 -11.37 -1.51
C SER A 266 -22.79 -10.69 -0.39
N MET A 267 -22.54 -9.43 -0.11
CA MET A 267 -23.25 -8.65 0.91
C MET A 267 -24.76 -8.53 0.61
N ASN A 268 -25.19 -8.84 -0.61
CA ASN A 268 -26.58 -8.89 -1.03
C ASN A 268 -27.37 -10.09 -0.47
N LYS A 269 -26.72 -11.05 0.19
CA LYS A 269 -27.42 -12.14 0.90
C LYS A 269 -27.77 -11.81 2.35
N ARG A 270 -27.54 -10.59 2.81
CA ARG A 270 -27.97 -10.07 4.12
C ARG A 270 -29.20 -9.16 3.97
N LYS A 271 -30.22 -9.65 3.28
CA LYS A 271 -31.59 -9.12 3.39
C LYS A 271 -32.47 -10.13 4.10
#